data_b239f3fc92ef420979d51e2a0b2de069
#
_entry.id   b239f3fc92ef420979d51e2a0b2de069
#
_cell.length_a   1.000
_cell.length_b   1.000
_cell.length_c   1.000
_cell.angle_alpha   90.00
_cell.angle_beta   90.00
_cell.angle_gamma   90.00
#
_symmetry.space_group_name_H-M   'P 1'
#
loop_
_entity.id
_entity.type
_entity.pdbx_description
1 polymer ?
#
loop_
_entity_poly.entity_id
_entity_poly.type
_entity_poly.pdbx_seq_one_letter_code
_entity_poly.pdbx_strand_id
1 'polypeptide(L)'
;GTQATSKVRFDFKFSNWHNGQKMDMNDILHSLYFTMEWGTQTDENDKTFDVEFTPIASQAVQTIIGIKPVDEDTIDVYVNYWHFDEGEIADWAALWSSMPWEISAAMEQSVIDGKASFSRSGATNKNVSWISLIIPNDAQMIQSYLNDFSEKKYIPKSLESFETDFNYFDSRYTASSEWVEVNNHAVISNGPFYLSAYSPESRSITVNAFDDETYPFKLGYWSEFEKTKFPKITNVYSPDIIQKGTELEINIETSHADSILYFLTDSNGNSTLSELI
;
A
#
# COMPACT_ATOMS: atom_id res chain seq x y z
N GLY A 1 4.60 -28.38 -4.78
CA GLY A 1 4.13 -27.03 -4.44
C GLY A 1 5.20 -26.00 -4.74
N THR A 2 4.81 -24.79 -5.03
CA THR A 2 5.75 -23.68 -5.24
C THR A 2 6.22 -23.17 -3.88
N GLN A 3 7.49 -22.86 -3.72
CA GLN A 3 8.10 -22.33 -2.49
C GLN A 3 8.40 -20.85 -2.70
N ALA A 4 7.98 -20.00 -1.79
CA ALA A 4 8.34 -18.58 -1.77
C ALA A 4 9.57 -18.35 -0.88
N THR A 5 10.33 -17.32 -1.19
CA THR A 5 11.49 -16.90 -0.38
C THR A 5 11.04 -16.19 0.89
N SER A 6 10.04 -15.33 0.80
CA SER A 6 9.49 -14.56 1.91
C SER A 6 7.97 -14.63 1.95
N LYS A 7 7.42 -14.46 3.14
CA LYS A 7 5.99 -14.32 3.40
C LYS A 7 5.78 -13.07 4.24
N VAL A 8 4.90 -12.20 3.81
CA VAL A 8 4.48 -11.02 4.56
C VAL A 8 3.02 -11.16 4.93
N ARG A 9 2.70 -10.92 6.19
CA ARG A 9 1.33 -10.81 6.67
C ARG A 9 1.00 -9.35 6.92
N PHE A 10 -0.12 -8.91 6.36
CA PHE A 10 -0.65 -7.57 6.57
C PHE A 10 -1.96 -7.67 7.33
N ASP A 11 -2.01 -6.96 8.47
CA ASP A 11 -3.21 -6.79 9.29
C ASP A 11 -3.69 -5.35 9.11
N PHE A 12 -4.81 -5.14 8.43
CA PHE A 12 -5.33 -3.82 8.08
C PHE A 12 -6.17 -3.22 9.22
N LYS A 13 -6.04 -1.92 9.40
CA LYS A 13 -6.94 -1.12 10.23
C LYS A 13 -7.83 -0.30 9.32
N PHE A 14 -8.90 -0.91 8.85
CA PHE A 14 -9.83 -0.26 7.95
C PHE A 14 -10.58 0.89 8.64
N SER A 15 -10.73 1.99 7.90
CA SER A 15 -11.55 3.15 8.27
C SER A 15 -12.60 3.38 7.19
N ASN A 16 -13.39 4.45 7.31
CA ASN A 16 -14.21 4.89 6.21
C ASN A 16 -13.38 5.64 5.16
N TRP A 17 -13.78 5.53 3.90
CA TRP A 17 -13.38 6.44 2.85
C TRP A 17 -14.01 7.83 3.07
N HIS A 18 -13.45 8.88 2.47
CA HIS A 18 -13.96 10.24 2.61
C HIS A 18 -15.41 10.42 2.19
N ASN A 19 -15.93 9.56 1.32
CA ASN A 19 -17.34 9.51 0.91
C ASN A 19 -18.25 8.76 1.88
N GLY A 20 -17.74 8.35 3.06
CA GLY A 20 -18.48 7.65 4.10
C GLY A 20 -18.66 6.14 3.90
N GLN A 21 -18.19 5.56 2.78
CA GLN A 21 -18.23 4.12 2.58
C GLN A 21 -17.16 3.44 3.41
N LYS A 22 -17.47 2.26 3.96
CA LYS A 22 -16.50 1.45 4.71
C LYS A 22 -15.43 0.89 3.77
N MET A 23 -14.18 1.07 4.12
CA MET A 23 -13.07 0.36 3.51
C MET A 23 -13.06 -1.10 3.97
N ASP A 24 -12.80 -2.04 3.08
CA ASP A 24 -12.75 -3.47 3.37
C ASP A 24 -11.72 -4.23 2.51
N MET A 25 -11.67 -5.54 2.66
CA MET A 25 -10.74 -6.41 1.93
C MET A 25 -10.95 -6.36 0.41
N ASN A 26 -12.14 -6.03 -0.09
CA ASN A 26 -12.39 -5.91 -1.53
C ASN A 26 -11.59 -4.75 -2.15
N ASP A 27 -11.34 -3.67 -1.39
CA ASP A 27 -10.48 -2.57 -1.86
C ASP A 27 -9.04 -3.05 -2.10
N ILE A 28 -8.54 -3.91 -1.22
CA ILE A 28 -7.20 -4.50 -1.34
C ILE A 28 -7.15 -5.52 -2.48
N LEU A 29 -8.12 -6.43 -2.56
CA LEU A 29 -8.15 -7.48 -3.56
C LEU A 29 -8.30 -6.94 -4.98
N HIS A 30 -9.16 -5.93 -5.18
CA HIS A 30 -9.29 -5.29 -6.49
C HIS A 30 -8.01 -4.60 -6.91
N SER A 31 -7.37 -3.87 -5.99
CA SER A 31 -6.12 -3.16 -6.27
C SER A 31 -4.96 -4.12 -6.59
N LEU A 32 -4.86 -5.25 -5.88
CA LEU A 32 -3.92 -6.32 -6.21
C LEU A 32 -4.19 -6.91 -7.60
N TYR A 33 -5.45 -7.22 -7.90
CA TYR A 33 -5.85 -7.73 -9.21
C TYR A 33 -5.49 -6.74 -10.32
N PHE A 34 -5.83 -5.46 -10.14
CA PHE A 34 -5.47 -4.40 -11.06
C PHE A 34 -3.96 -4.36 -11.34
N THR A 35 -3.15 -4.37 -10.29
CA THR A 35 -1.68 -4.32 -10.44
C THR A 35 -1.15 -5.55 -11.17
N MET A 36 -1.70 -6.73 -10.91
CA MET A 36 -1.32 -7.97 -11.60
C MET A 36 -1.75 -7.98 -13.06
N GLU A 37 -2.97 -7.55 -13.36
CA GLU A 37 -3.50 -7.46 -14.73
C GLU A 37 -2.69 -6.46 -15.56
N TRP A 38 -2.58 -5.22 -15.10
CA TRP A 38 -1.85 -4.16 -15.79
C TRP A 38 -0.32 -4.29 -15.73
N GLY A 39 0.21 -5.09 -14.82
CA GLY A 39 1.63 -5.45 -14.73
C GLY A 39 2.03 -6.60 -15.65
N THR A 40 1.07 -7.22 -16.36
CA THR A 40 1.31 -8.37 -17.25
C THR A 40 0.78 -8.06 -18.64
N GLN A 41 1.64 -8.10 -19.64
CA GLN A 41 1.19 -8.00 -21.04
C GLN A 41 0.98 -9.40 -21.60
N THR A 42 -0.22 -9.72 -22.10
CA THR A 42 -0.57 -11.04 -22.64
C THR A 42 -0.24 -11.15 -24.13
N ASP A 43 -0.51 -10.10 -24.91
CA ASP A 43 -0.20 -10.02 -26.34
C ASP A 43 -0.13 -8.56 -26.83
N GLU A 44 0.06 -8.35 -28.12
CA GLU A 44 0.17 -7.02 -28.74
C GLU A 44 -1.14 -6.21 -28.75
N ASN A 45 -2.28 -6.87 -28.58
CA ASN A 45 -3.60 -6.24 -28.55
C ASN A 45 -4.16 -6.11 -27.13
N ASP A 46 -3.35 -6.38 -26.13
CA ASP A 46 -3.72 -6.29 -24.73
C ASP A 46 -4.18 -4.87 -24.37
N LYS A 47 -5.44 -4.74 -23.99
CA LYS A 47 -6.04 -3.45 -23.62
C LYS A 47 -5.65 -2.98 -22.22
N THR A 48 -5.13 -3.91 -21.40
CA THR A 48 -4.66 -3.65 -20.04
C THR A 48 -3.15 -3.38 -20.01
N PHE A 49 -2.58 -2.98 -21.12
CA PHE A 49 -1.18 -2.56 -21.25
C PHE A 49 -1.05 -1.04 -21.23
N ASP A 50 -0.14 -0.53 -20.40
CA ASP A 50 0.30 0.87 -20.40
C ASP A 50 1.81 0.95 -20.53
N VAL A 51 2.26 1.80 -21.47
CA VAL A 51 3.69 1.91 -21.85
C VAL A 51 4.61 2.36 -20.73
N GLU A 52 4.12 3.06 -19.71
CA GLU A 52 4.92 3.49 -18.56
C GLU A 52 4.66 2.60 -17.33
N PHE A 53 3.41 2.25 -17.03
CA PHE A 53 3.04 1.49 -15.85
C PHE A 53 3.46 0.01 -15.95
N THR A 54 3.13 -0.65 -17.06
CA THR A 54 3.34 -2.11 -17.19
C THR A 54 4.80 -2.53 -17.00
N PRO A 55 5.82 -1.86 -17.58
CA PRO A 55 7.22 -2.25 -17.38
C PRO A 55 7.70 -2.12 -15.92
N ILE A 56 7.14 -1.17 -15.17
CA ILE A 56 7.48 -0.95 -13.75
C ILE A 56 6.79 -1.99 -12.88
N ALA A 57 5.47 -2.13 -13.03
CA ALA A 57 4.69 -3.07 -12.23
C ALA A 57 5.10 -4.53 -12.45
N SER A 58 5.51 -4.90 -13.66
CA SER A 58 5.92 -6.27 -14.00
C SER A 58 7.08 -6.78 -13.16
N GLN A 59 7.96 -5.92 -12.68
CA GLN A 59 9.10 -6.31 -11.84
C GLN A 59 8.63 -6.89 -10.50
N ALA A 60 7.67 -6.24 -9.85
CA ALA A 60 7.10 -6.74 -8.60
C ALA A 60 6.15 -7.91 -8.85
N VAL A 61 5.27 -7.81 -9.86
CA VAL A 61 4.29 -8.85 -10.20
C VAL A 61 4.95 -10.21 -10.45
N GLN A 62 6.09 -10.25 -11.16
CA GLN A 62 6.83 -11.49 -11.43
C GLN A 62 7.37 -12.17 -10.17
N THR A 63 7.51 -11.45 -9.07
CA THR A 63 7.99 -12.02 -7.80
C THR A 63 6.85 -12.56 -6.92
N ILE A 64 5.59 -12.18 -7.19
CA ILE A 64 4.45 -12.65 -6.43
C ILE A 64 4.19 -14.13 -6.74
N ILE A 65 4.28 -14.97 -5.70
CA ILE A 65 4.07 -16.41 -5.80
C ILE A 65 2.65 -16.80 -5.41
N GLY A 66 2.05 -16.04 -4.51
CA GLY A 66 0.68 -16.29 -4.08
C GLY A 66 0.17 -15.21 -3.13
N ILE A 67 -1.14 -15.06 -3.13
CA ILE A 67 -1.88 -14.14 -2.27
C ILE A 67 -2.98 -14.96 -1.60
N LYS A 68 -3.13 -14.82 -0.28
CA LYS A 68 -4.11 -15.57 0.50
C LYS A 68 -4.81 -14.64 1.49
N PRO A 69 -6.06 -14.25 1.26
CA PRO A 69 -6.91 -13.69 2.30
C PRO A 69 -7.04 -14.69 3.46
N VAL A 70 -6.83 -14.24 4.69
CA VAL A 70 -6.86 -15.08 5.90
C VAL A 70 -8.19 -14.89 6.61
N ASP A 71 -8.61 -13.64 6.77
CA ASP A 71 -9.88 -13.22 7.35
C ASP A 71 -10.30 -11.85 6.79
N GLU A 72 -11.20 -11.12 7.50
CA GLU A 72 -11.81 -9.89 7.01
C GLU A 72 -10.82 -8.71 6.87
N ASP A 73 -9.70 -8.73 7.61
CA ASP A 73 -8.72 -7.64 7.65
C ASP A 73 -7.27 -8.12 7.53
N THR A 74 -7.04 -9.41 7.25
CA THR A 74 -5.70 -10.01 7.18
C THR A 74 -5.44 -10.68 5.83
N ILE A 75 -4.28 -10.40 5.23
CA ILE A 75 -3.82 -11.04 4.00
C ILE A 75 -2.37 -11.51 4.11
N ASP A 76 -2.10 -12.72 3.62
CA ASP A 76 -0.74 -13.25 3.44
C ASP A 76 -0.29 -13.09 1.99
N VAL A 77 0.84 -12.46 1.77
CA VAL A 77 1.49 -12.31 0.45
C VAL A 77 2.79 -13.09 0.46
N TYR A 78 2.97 -13.94 -0.53
CA TYR A 78 4.14 -14.80 -0.71
C TYR A 78 4.94 -14.29 -1.91
N VAL A 79 6.23 -13.95 -1.69
CA VAL A 79 7.08 -13.34 -2.71
C VAL A 79 8.43 -14.06 -2.85
N ASN A 80 8.98 -14.08 -4.07
CA ASN A 80 10.36 -14.47 -4.35
C ASN A 80 11.27 -13.24 -4.33
N TYR A 81 11.25 -12.58 -3.17
CA TYR A 81 12.10 -11.43 -2.89
C TYR A 81 12.63 -11.51 -1.46
N TRP A 82 13.89 -11.15 -1.27
CA TRP A 82 14.53 -11.08 0.02
C TRP A 82 15.36 -9.80 0.14
N HIS A 83 15.30 -9.19 1.29
CA HIS A 83 16.12 -8.05 1.66
C HIS A 83 16.51 -8.18 3.14
N PHE A 84 17.66 -7.61 3.55
CA PHE A 84 18.07 -7.62 4.96
C PHE A 84 17.22 -6.72 5.85
N ASP A 85 16.56 -5.72 5.27
CA ASP A 85 15.53 -4.91 5.92
C ASP A 85 14.16 -5.50 5.60
N GLU A 86 13.44 -5.95 6.63
CA GLU A 86 12.12 -6.55 6.49
C GLU A 86 11.08 -5.55 5.98
N GLY A 87 11.26 -4.24 6.25
CA GLY A 87 10.42 -3.17 5.72
C GLY A 87 10.44 -3.12 4.20
N GLU A 88 11.59 -3.32 3.57
CA GLU A 88 11.73 -3.41 2.11
C GLU A 88 10.98 -4.62 1.53
N ILE A 89 10.97 -5.75 2.26
CA ILE A 89 10.20 -6.94 1.82
C ILE A 89 8.70 -6.63 1.90
N ALA A 90 8.27 -5.93 2.95
CA ALA A 90 6.87 -5.56 3.13
C ALA A 90 6.43 -4.55 2.07
N ASP A 91 7.23 -3.52 1.79
CA ASP A 91 6.95 -2.53 0.74
C ASP A 91 6.83 -3.21 -0.64
N TRP A 92 7.75 -4.11 -0.96
CA TRP A 92 7.74 -4.87 -2.21
C TRP A 92 6.50 -5.76 -2.37
N ALA A 93 5.98 -6.30 -1.29
CA ALA A 93 4.79 -7.16 -1.26
C ALA A 93 3.47 -6.38 -1.28
N ALA A 94 3.49 -5.06 -0.96
CA ALA A 94 2.31 -4.21 -0.83
C ALA A 94 1.90 -3.57 -2.16
N LEU A 95 1.25 -4.33 -3.04
CA LEU A 95 0.85 -3.91 -4.40
C LEU A 95 -0.55 -3.28 -4.47
N TRP A 96 -1.02 -2.64 -3.43
CA TRP A 96 -2.33 -1.97 -3.42
C TRP A 96 -2.21 -0.46 -3.28
N SER A 97 -3.28 0.24 -3.69
CA SER A 97 -3.41 1.70 -3.59
C SER A 97 -4.38 2.11 -2.49
N SER A 98 -4.31 3.37 -2.06
CA SER A 98 -5.27 3.99 -1.13
C SER A 98 -6.41 4.68 -1.88
N MET A 99 -7.07 3.96 -2.77
CA MET A 99 -8.20 4.43 -3.59
C MET A 99 -9.35 3.43 -3.49
N PRO A 100 -10.61 3.88 -3.40
CA PRO A 100 -11.76 2.98 -3.45
C PRO A 100 -11.76 2.16 -4.74
N TRP A 101 -12.08 0.87 -4.62
CA TRP A 101 -12.04 -0.04 -5.76
C TRP A 101 -12.95 0.39 -6.92
N GLU A 102 -14.11 1.00 -6.63
CA GLU A 102 -15.06 1.44 -7.66
C GLU A 102 -14.51 2.60 -8.50
N ILE A 103 -13.71 3.49 -7.91
CA ILE A 103 -13.01 4.56 -8.64
C ILE A 103 -11.95 3.95 -9.56
N SER A 104 -11.16 2.99 -9.03
CA SER A 104 -10.16 2.26 -9.82
C SER A 104 -10.82 1.53 -11.01
N ALA A 105 -11.92 0.81 -10.78
CA ALA A 105 -12.65 0.10 -11.82
C ALA A 105 -13.23 1.04 -12.90
N ALA A 106 -13.76 2.22 -12.52
CA ALA A 106 -14.26 3.21 -13.46
C ALA A 106 -13.15 3.84 -14.30
N MET A 107 -11.99 4.13 -13.69
CA MET A 107 -10.80 4.57 -14.42
C MET A 107 -10.31 3.49 -15.39
N GLU A 108 -10.20 2.26 -14.93
CA GLU A 108 -9.79 1.10 -15.74
C GLU A 108 -10.68 0.94 -16.97
N GLN A 109 -12.00 0.92 -16.78
CA GLN A 109 -12.93 0.77 -17.88
C GLN A 109 -12.84 1.92 -18.89
N SER A 110 -12.60 3.15 -18.42
CA SER A 110 -12.43 4.31 -19.32
C SER A 110 -11.19 4.18 -20.21
N VAL A 111 -10.11 3.58 -19.68
CA VAL A 111 -8.87 3.32 -20.40
C VAL A 111 -9.03 2.14 -21.38
N ILE A 112 -9.70 1.06 -20.97
CA ILE A 112 -10.02 -0.11 -21.82
C ILE A 112 -10.88 0.30 -23.01
N ASP A 113 -11.83 1.25 -22.80
CA ASP A 113 -12.70 1.81 -23.84
C ASP A 113 -11.98 2.84 -24.73
N GLY A 114 -10.71 3.15 -24.43
CA GLY A 114 -9.89 4.08 -25.22
C GLY A 114 -10.27 5.56 -25.04
N LYS A 115 -10.95 5.93 -23.96
CA LYS A 115 -11.34 7.32 -23.66
C LYS A 115 -10.30 8.08 -22.85
N ALA A 116 -9.40 7.35 -22.17
CA ALA A 116 -8.32 7.91 -21.35
C ALA A 116 -7.07 7.02 -21.41
N SER A 117 -6.01 7.43 -20.72
CA SER A 117 -4.81 6.64 -20.51
C SER A 117 -4.26 6.86 -19.09
N PHE A 118 -3.64 5.84 -18.52
CA PHE A 118 -2.99 5.95 -17.21
C PHE A 118 -1.66 6.68 -17.24
N SER A 119 -0.98 6.73 -18.39
CA SER A 119 0.28 7.43 -18.54
C SER A 119 0.19 8.61 -19.51
N ARG A 120 1.14 9.55 -19.33
CA ARG A 120 1.27 10.70 -20.21
C ARG A 120 1.63 10.30 -21.63
N SER A 121 2.57 9.38 -21.78
CA SER A 121 2.99 8.89 -23.10
C SER A 121 1.87 8.12 -23.79
N GLY A 122 1.14 7.29 -23.04
CA GLY A 122 -0.04 6.59 -23.57
C GLY A 122 -1.13 7.55 -24.01
N ALA A 123 -1.42 8.59 -23.23
CA ALA A 123 -2.39 9.64 -23.57
C ALA A 123 -2.00 10.39 -24.85
N THR A 124 -0.72 10.76 -24.97
CA THR A 124 -0.20 11.43 -26.17
C THR A 124 -0.32 10.55 -27.41
N ASN A 125 0.07 9.27 -27.29
CA ASN A 125 0.05 8.31 -28.41
C ASN A 125 -1.38 8.03 -28.90
N LYS A 126 -2.34 7.97 -27.98
CA LYS A 126 -3.76 7.67 -28.27
C LYS A 126 -4.59 8.94 -28.54
N ASN A 127 -4.03 10.14 -28.33
CA ASN A 127 -4.71 11.43 -28.39
C ASN A 127 -5.98 11.48 -27.50
N VAL A 128 -5.81 11.07 -26.24
CA VAL A 128 -6.87 11.04 -25.21
C VAL A 128 -6.41 11.76 -23.95
N SER A 129 -7.27 11.89 -22.94
CA SER A 129 -6.89 12.44 -21.64
C SER A 129 -5.90 11.53 -20.92
N TRP A 130 -4.88 12.12 -20.31
CA TRP A 130 -4.15 11.50 -19.22
C TRP A 130 -5.00 11.64 -17.96
N ILE A 131 -5.70 10.55 -17.59
CA ILE A 131 -6.76 10.57 -16.59
C ILE A 131 -6.29 11.14 -15.25
N SER A 132 -7.10 12.03 -14.68
CA SER A 132 -6.82 12.69 -13.41
C SER A 132 -8.07 12.81 -12.54
N LEU A 133 -7.97 12.37 -11.30
CA LEU A 133 -9.08 12.43 -10.33
C LEU A 133 -9.49 13.87 -9.96
N ILE A 134 -8.59 14.86 -10.16
CA ILE A 134 -8.83 16.25 -9.75
C ILE A 134 -9.41 17.11 -10.89
N ILE A 135 -9.29 16.67 -12.15
CA ILE A 135 -9.78 17.41 -13.31
C ILE A 135 -11.29 17.16 -13.48
N PRO A 136 -12.14 18.21 -13.51
CA PRO A 136 -13.59 18.04 -13.55
C PRO A 136 -14.10 17.18 -14.70
N ASN A 137 -13.56 17.34 -15.92
CA ASN A 137 -13.99 16.54 -17.08
C ASN A 137 -13.68 15.05 -16.90
N ASP A 138 -12.52 14.73 -16.35
CA ASP A 138 -12.15 13.32 -16.08
C ASP A 138 -12.98 12.76 -14.91
N ALA A 139 -13.25 13.57 -13.89
CA ALA A 139 -14.13 13.19 -12.78
C ALA A 139 -15.56 12.90 -13.26
N GLN A 140 -16.12 13.73 -14.15
CA GLN A 140 -17.43 13.50 -14.77
C GLN A 140 -17.45 12.24 -15.63
N MET A 141 -16.37 11.95 -16.35
CA MET A 141 -16.23 10.69 -17.08
C MET A 141 -16.25 9.51 -16.11
N ILE A 142 -15.48 9.54 -15.03
CA ILE A 142 -15.50 8.51 -13.96
C ILE A 142 -16.92 8.36 -13.41
N GLN A 143 -17.60 9.46 -13.07
CA GLN A 143 -19.00 9.44 -12.60
C GLN A 143 -19.93 8.75 -13.60
N SER A 144 -19.76 9.00 -14.89
CA SER A 144 -20.59 8.37 -15.91
C SER A 144 -20.43 6.84 -15.93
N TYR A 145 -19.21 6.33 -15.67
CA TYR A 145 -18.96 4.89 -15.55
C TYR A 145 -19.55 4.32 -14.27
N LEU A 146 -19.45 5.03 -13.15
CA LEU A 146 -20.07 4.59 -11.89
C LEU A 146 -21.59 4.43 -12.04
N ASN A 147 -22.26 5.40 -12.67
CA ASN A 147 -23.71 5.33 -12.95
C ASN A 147 -24.03 4.18 -13.91
N ASP A 148 -23.25 3.99 -14.96
CA ASP A 148 -23.41 2.88 -15.91
C ASP A 148 -23.22 1.50 -15.24
N PHE A 149 -22.27 1.38 -14.31
CA PHE A 149 -22.07 0.17 -13.53
C PHE A 149 -23.26 -0.15 -12.63
N SER A 150 -23.84 0.87 -11.96
CA SER A 150 -25.06 0.71 -11.17
C SER A 150 -26.24 0.26 -12.04
N GLU A 151 -26.51 0.95 -13.15
CA GLU A 151 -27.62 0.62 -14.07
C GLU A 151 -27.49 -0.78 -14.67
N LYS A 152 -26.28 -1.18 -15.08
CA LYS A 152 -26.00 -2.48 -15.69
C LYS A 152 -25.79 -3.61 -14.69
N LYS A 153 -25.80 -3.32 -13.40
CA LYS A 153 -25.48 -4.26 -12.34
C LYS A 153 -24.12 -4.94 -12.54
N TYR A 154 -23.13 -4.10 -12.87
CA TYR A 154 -21.79 -4.57 -13.12
C TYR A 154 -21.12 -5.04 -11.82
N ILE A 155 -20.46 -6.19 -11.87
CA ILE A 155 -19.58 -6.70 -10.81
C ILE A 155 -18.19 -6.85 -11.42
N PRO A 156 -17.15 -6.21 -10.85
CA PRO A 156 -15.79 -6.39 -11.33
C PRO A 156 -15.34 -7.84 -11.23
N LYS A 157 -14.73 -8.36 -12.29
CA LYS A 157 -14.22 -9.75 -12.34
C LYS A 157 -13.31 -10.09 -11.16
N SER A 158 -12.54 -9.12 -10.68
CA SER A 158 -11.67 -9.23 -9.51
C SER A 158 -12.41 -9.57 -8.22
N LEU A 159 -13.70 -9.20 -8.12
CA LEU A 159 -14.50 -9.31 -6.89
C LEU A 159 -15.63 -10.33 -6.98
N GLU A 160 -15.97 -10.84 -8.17
CA GLU A 160 -17.11 -11.76 -8.39
C GLU A 160 -17.07 -13.05 -7.55
N SER A 161 -15.87 -13.48 -7.12
CA SER A 161 -15.67 -14.66 -6.28
C SER A 161 -15.69 -14.35 -4.78
N PHE A 162 -15.66 -13.09 -4.38
CA PHE A 162 -15.56 -12.67 -2.99
C PHE A 162 -16.82 -11.99 -2.49
N GLU A 163 -17.54 -11.28 -3.36
CA GLU A 163 -18.79 -10.59 -3.04
C GLU A 163 -19.83 -10.86 -4.13
N THR A 164 -21.03 -11.20 -3.73
CA THR A 164 -22.14 -11.53 -4.63
C THR A 164 -23.39 -10.69 -4.42
N ASP A 165 -23.45 -9.93 -3.30
CA ASP A 165 -24.57 -9.02 -3.04
C ASP A 165 -24.40 -7.73 -3.85
N PHE A 166 -25.23 -7.58 -4.90
CA PHE A 166 -25.17 -6.38 -5.73
C PHE A 166 -25.47 -5.10 -4.96
N ASN A 167 -26.20 -5.13 -3.85
CA ASN A 167 -26.45 -3.94 -3.03
C ASN A 167 -25.15 -3.35 -2.47
N TYR A 168 -24.15 -4.19 -2.17
CA TYR A 168 -22.82 -3.75 -1.79
C TYR A 168 -22.18 -2.90 -2.91
N PHE A 169 -22.17 -3.41 -4.14
CA PHE A 169 -21.59 -2.72 -5.29
C PHE A 169 -22.36 -1.42 -5.61
N ASP A 170 -23.67 -1.47 -5.62
CA ASP A 170 -24.53 -0.32 -5.93
C ASP A 170 -24.36 0.81 -4.93
N SER A 171 -24.25 0.50 -3.64
CA SER A 171 -23.98 1.49 -2.60
C SER A 171 -22.64 2.22 -2.81
N ARG A 172 -21.61 1.48 -3.22
CA ARG A 172 -20.27 2.02 -3.51
C ARG A 172 -20.31 2.94 -4.74
N TYR A 173 -20.92 2.48 -5.84
CA TYR A 173 -21.08 3.29 -7.07
C TYR A 173 -21.84 4.58 -6.80
N THR A 174 -22.97 4.48 -6.10
CA THR A 174 -23.82 5.64 -5.76
C THR A 174 -23.06 6.65 -4.91
N ALA A 175 -22.44 6.23 -3.80
CA ALA A 175 -21.73 7.13 -2.90
C ALA A 175 -20.56 7.84 -3.60
N SER A 176 -19.82 7.14 -4.45
CA SER A 176 -18.71 7.74 -5.20
C SER A 176 -19.20 8.66 -6.33
N SER A 177 -20.33 8.35 -6.97
CA SER A 177 -20.97 9.23 -7.94
C SER A 177 -21.48 10.52 -7.30
N GLU A 178 -22.14 10.44 -6.14
CA GLU A 178 -22.60 11.58 -5.34
C GLU A 178 -21.43 12.45 -4.86
N TRP A 179 -20.30 11.81 -4.47
CA TRP A 179 -19.09 12.56 -4.13
C TRP A 179 -18.59 13.42 -5.28
N VAL A 180 -18.53 12.87 -6.48
CA VAL A 180 -18.10 13.62 -7.69
C VAL A 180 -19.07 14.76 -7.98
N GLU A 181 -20.37 14.54 -7.86
CA GLU A 181 -21.39 15.56 -8.08
C GLU A 181 -21.23 16.75 -7.13
N VAL A 182 -20.97 16.47 -5.83
CA VAL A 182 -20.85 17.50 -4.81
C VAL A 182 -19.51 18.24 -4.87
N ASN A 183 -18.41 17.49 -5.09
CA ASN A 183 -17.05 18.05 -4.96
C ASN A 183 -16.41 18.42 -6.31
N ASN A 184 -17.02 18.03 -7.42
CA ASN A 184 -16.52 18.25 -8.78
C ASN A 184 -15.11 17.66 -9.05
N HIS A 185 -14.76 16.61 -8.30
CA HIS A 185 -13.55 15.80 -8.46
C HIS A 185 -13.78 14.38 -7.91
N ALA A 186 -12.96 13.42 -8.34
CA ALA A 186 -13.04 12.02 -7.91
C ALA A 186 -11.95 11.63 -6.88
N VAL A 187 -11.33 12.62 -6.21
CA VAL A 187 -10.30 12.38 -5.19
C VAL A 187 -10.98 11.90 -3.91
N ILE A 188 -11.01 10.59 -3.71
CA ILE A 188 -11.51 9.92 -2.50
C ILE A 188 -10.36 9.11 -1.92
N SER A 189 -10.08 9.27 -0.63
CA SER A 189 -9.05 8.56 0.10
C SER A 189 -9.53 8.27 1.53
N ASN A 190 -8.66 7.74 2.38
CA ASN A 190 -8.93 7.43 3.78
C ASN A 190 -7.98 8.17 4.74
N GLY A 191 -7.30 9.22 4.27
CA GLY A 191 -6.37 10.00 5.07
C GLY A 191 -7.06 10.96 6.05
N PRO A 192 -6.28 11.62 6.94
CA PRO A 192 -6.83 12.55 7.93
C PRO A 192 -7.32 13.88 7.33
N PHE A 193 -7.15 14.09 6.04
CA PHE A 193 -7.58 15.28 5.32
C PHE A 193 -8.18 14.90 3.98
N TYR A 194 -9.23 15.60 3.56
CA TYR A 194 -9.79 15.46 2.24
C TYR A 194 -9.73 16.77 1.44
N LEU A 195 -9.66 16.65 0.13
CA LEU A 195 -9.72 17.79 -0.79
C LEU A 195 -11.17 18.31 -0.81
N SER A 196 -11.38 19.55 -0.40
CA SER A 196 -12.71 20.17 -0.40
C SER A 196 -12.92 21.16 -1.55
N ALA A 197 -11.83 21.72 -2.10
CA ALA A 197 -11.91 22.59 -3.26
C ALA A 197 -10.58 22.62 -4.04
N TYR A 198 -10.71 22.72 -5.36
CA TYR A 198 -9.60 22.91 -6.28
C TYR A 198 -9.94 24.03 -7.27
N SER A 199 -9.07 25.02 -7.37
CA SER A 199 -9.20 26.13 -8.33
C SER A 199 -7.90 26.27 -9.12
N PRO A 200 -7.86 25.78 -10.37
CA PRO A 200 -6.69 25.86 -11.23
C PRO A 200 -6.35 27.31 -11.62
N GLU A 201 -7.35 28.19 -11.77
CA GLU A 201 -7.16 29.59 -12.13
C GLU A 201 -6.39 30.36 -11.06
N SER A 202 -6.76 30.16 -9.79
CA SER A 202 -6.06 30.77 -8.62
C SER A 202 -4.87 29.96 -8.13
N ARG A 203 -4.63 28.77 -8.70
CA ARG A 203 -3.62 27.81 -8.26
C ARG A 203 -3.73 27.48 -6.77
N SER A 204 -4.96 27.31 -6.29
CA SER A 204 -5.23 27.03 -4.89
C SER A 204 -5.97 25.71 -4.70
N ILE A 205 -5.69 25.06 -3.59
CA ILE A 205 -6.44 23.92 -3.08
C ILE A 205 -6.87 24.23 -1.64
N THR A 206 -8.01 23.68 -1.25
CA THR A 206 -8.44 23.67 0.14
C THR A 206 -8.60 22.23 0.60
N VAL A 207 -7.98 21.91 1.71
CA VAL A 207 -8.14 20.63 2.39
C VAL A 207 -8.77 20.83 3.74
N ASN A 208 -9.70 19.97 4.11
CA ASN A 208 -10.35 19.97 5.41
C ASN A 208 -9.96 18.71 6.18
N ALA A 209 -9.97 18.79 7.51
CA ALA A 209 -9.78 17.63 8.35
C ALA A 209 -10.92 16.63 8.14
N PHE A 210 -10.59 15.36 8.06
CA PHE A 210 -11.53 14.25 8.06
C PHE A 210 -11.71 13.78 9.50
N ASP A 211 -12.75 14.23 10.15
CA ASP A 211 -13.08 13.88 11.53
C ASP A 211 -14.08 12.72 11.51
N ASP A 212 -13.55 11.50 11.43
CA ASP A 212 -14.33 10.26 11.39
C ASP A 212 -13.90 9.33 12.53
N GLU A 213 -14.87 8.79 13.26
CA GLU A 213 -14.62 7.93 14.43
C GLU A 213 -13.88 6.63 14.09
N THR A 214 -13.98 6.17 12.83
CA THR A 214 -13.31 4.96 12.35
C THR A 214 -11.84 5.19 12.03
N TYR A 215 -11.38 6.46 11.91
CA TYR A 215 -9.98 6.75 11.61
C TYR A 215 -9.07 6.25 12.75
N PRO A 216 -8.15 5.31 12.48
CA PRO A 216 -7.47 4.56 13.54
C PRO A 216 -6.37 5.34 14.25
N PHE A 217 -5.91 6.46 13.70
CA PHE A 217 -4.76 7.20 14.22
C PHE A 217 -5.21 8.50 14.91
N LYS A 218 -4.86 8.64 16.19
CA LYS A 218 -5.16 9.84 16.98
C LYS A 218 -3.94 10.78 17.00
N LEU A 219 -4.17 12.04 17.37
CA LEU A 219 -3.11 13.01 17.59
C LEU A 219 -2.03 12.42 18.50
N GLY A 220 -0.77 12.50 18.07
CA GLY A 220 0.38 11.98 18.81
C GLY A 220 0.66 10.48 18.60
N TYR A 221 -0.13 9.76 17.81
CA TYR A 221 0.10 8.32 17.54
C TYR A 221 1.52 8.04 16.99
N TRP A 222 2.04 8.92 16.14
CA TRP A 222 3.36 8.78 15.52
C TRP A 222 4.48 9.49 16.28
N SER A 223 4.20 10.09 17.47
CA SER A 223 5.20 10.86 18.23
C SER A 223 6.38 10.03 18.73
N GLU A 224 6.24 8.71 18.81
CA GLU A 224 7.36 7.81 19.13
C GLU A 224 8.49 7.83 18.08
N PHE A 225 8.16 8.18 16.83
CA PHE A 225 9.11 8.29 15.72
C PHE A 225 9.74 9.68 15.58
N GLU A 226 9.32 10.69 16.36
CA GLU A 226 9.88 12.05 16.31
C GLU A 226 11.35 12.11 16.77
N LYS A 227 11.76 11.17 17.61
CA LYS A 227 13.12 11.08 18.13
C LYS A 227 13.74 9.73 17.77
N THR A 228 14.87 9.78 17.08
CA THR A 228 15.67 8.59 16.82
C THR A 228 16.14 7.97 18.12
N LYS A 229 15.80 6.71 18.34
CA LYS A 229 16.27 5.91 19.47
C LYS A 229 17.56 5.22 19.04
N PHE A 230 18.69 5.70 19.56
CA PHE A 230 19.99 5.04 19.31
C PHE A 230 20.23 3.93 20.32
N PRO A 231 20.82 2.80 19.90
CA PRO A 231 21.23 1.74 20.82
C PRO A 231 22.31 2.27 21.77
N LYS A 232 22.19 1.93 23.03
CA LYS A 232 23.16 2.31 24.08
C LYS A 232 23.44 1.13 24.99
N ILE A 233 24.68 0.97 25.38
CA ILE A 233 25.06 0.19 26.56
C ILE A 233 24.82 1.09 27.78
N THR A 234 23.91 0.68 28.66
CA THR A 234 23.55 1.44 29.86
C THR A 234 24.36 1.02 31.06
N ASN A 235 24.74 -0.24 31.11
CA ASN A 235 25.56 -0.77 32.20
C ASN A 235 26.37 -1.99 31.77
N VAL A 236 27.54 -2.18 32.37
CA VAL A 236 28.36 -3.39 32.19
C VAL A 236 28.83 -3.84 33.58
N TYR A 237 28.47 -5.04 33.96
CA TYR A 237 28.89 -5.67 35.19
C TYR A 237 29.90 -6.78 34.88
N SER A 238 31.13 -6.60 35.31
CA SER A 238 32.20 -7.60 35.19
C SER A 238 32.95 -7.70 36.49
N PRO A 239 33.56 -8.86 36.80
CA PRO A 239 34.47 -8.97 37.94
C PRO A 239 35.70 -8.09 37.77
N ASP A 240 36.14 -7.43 38.85
CA ASP A 240 37.38 -6.61 38.85
C ASP A 240 38.64 -7.46 38.63
N ILE A 241 38.60 -8.73 39.01
CA ILE A 241 39.71 -9.66 38.89
C ILE A 241 39.26 -10.94 38.20
N ILE A 242 39.93 -11.27 37.11
CA ILE A 242 39.68 -12.49 36.32
C ILE A 242 40.81 -13.48 36.55
N GLN A 243 40.50 -14.68 37.03
CA GLN A 243 41.48 -15.78 37.16
C GLN A 243 41.52 -16.63 35.90
N LYS A 244 42.73 -16.96 35.44
CA LYS A 244 42.91 -17.83 34.27
C LYS A 244 42.33 -19.21 34.53
N GLY A 245 41.43 -19.65 33.64
CA GLY A 245 40.81 -20.97 33.70
C GLY A 245 39.49 -21.04 34.49
N THR A 246 38.97 -19.89 34.94
CA THR A 246 37.62 -19.76 35.52
C THR A 246 36.63 -19.27 34.49
N GLU A 247 35.38 -19.63 34.62
CA GLU A 247 34.26 -19.10 33.84
C GLU A 247 34.09 -17.62 34.17
N LEU A 248 33.90 -16.80 33.13
CA LEU A 248 33.69 -15.37 33.23
C LEU A 248 32.26 -15.04 32.86
N GLU A 249 31.51 -14.47 33.78
CA GLU A 249 30.18 -13.91 33.53
C GLU A 249 30.27 -12.38 33.41
N ILE A 250 29.77 -11.85 32.30
CA ILE A 250 29.65 -10.41 32.07
C ILE A 250 28.18 -10.12 31.77
N ASN A 251 27.56 -9.26 32.58
CA ASN A 251 26.19 -8.83 32.36
C ASN A 251 26.20 -7.43 31.73
N ILE A 252 25.53 -7.31 30.57
CA ILE A 252 25.46 -6.06 29.82
C ILE A 252 23.99 -5.66 29.74
N GLU A 253 23.68 -4.47 30.24
CA GLU A 253 22.37 -3.86 30.09
C GLU A 253 22.40 -2.89 28.92
N THR A 254 21.37 -2.98 28.07
CA THR A 254 21.23 -2.12 26.90
C THR A 254 19.86 -1.45 26.85
N SER A 255 19.77 -0.37 26.11
CA SER A 255 18.50 0.23 25.70
C SER A 255 18.46 0.38 24.19
N HIS A 256 17.33 0.05 23.57
CA HIS A 256 17.11 0.16 22.13
C HIS A 256 18.17 -0.60 21.30
N ALA A 257 18.57 -1.80 21.75
CA ALA A 257 19.46 -2.67 21.02
C ALA A 257 18.82 -4.07 20.94
N ASP A 258 18.83 -4.65 19.75
CA ASP A 258 18.29 -5.99 19.48
C ASP A 258 19.40 -7.05 19.58
N SER A 259 20.65 -6.61 19.48
CA SER A 259 21.82 -7.50 19.55
C SER A 259 23.05 -6.76 20.03
N ILE A 260 24.02 -7.53 20.53
CA ILE A 260 25.34 -7.03 20.98
C ILE A 260 26.42 -7.84 20.27
N LEU A 261 27.34 -7.15 19.60
CA LEU A 261 28.55 -7.76 19.07
C LEU A 261 29.69 -7.53 20.07
N TYR A 262 30.33 -8.58 20.55
CA TYR A 262 31.49 -8.47 21.44
C TYR A 262 32.73 -9.12 20.85
N PHE A 263 33.87 -8.65 21.26
CA PHE A 263 35.19 -9.13 20.86
C PHE A 263 36.02 -9.38 22.09
N LEU A 264 36.63 -10.58 22.18
CA LEU A 264 37.68 -10.85 23.15
C LEU A 264 39.03 -10.71 22.46
N THR A 265 39.91 -9.90 23.02
CA THR A 265 41.26 -9.66 22.52
C THR A 265 42.30 -10.08 23.53
N ASP A 266 43.43 -10.62 23.07
CA ASP A 266 44.56 -10.89 23.92
C ASP A 266 45.34 -9.60 24.26
N SER A 267 46.40 -9.72 25.10
CA SER A 267 47.24 -8.60 25.47
C SER A 267 48.02 -7.93 24.32
N ASN A 268 48.04 -8.56 23.13
CA ASN A 268 48.68 -8.08 21.93
C ASN A 268 47.67 -7.45 20.96
N GLY A 269 46.36 -7.42 21.33
CA GLY A 269 45.31 -6.89 20.52
C GLY A 269 44.75 -7.85 19.45
N ASN A 270 45.14 -9.13 19.48
CA ASN A 270 44.56 -10.10 18.53
C ASN A 270 43.19 -10.55 19.03
N SER A 271 42.17 -10.51 18.14
CA SER A 271 40.84 -11.01 18.44
C SER A 271 40.89 -12.54 18.59
N THR A 272 40.45 -13.04 19.72
CA THR A 272 40.41 -14.47 20.04
C THR A 272 39.01 -15.06 19.92
N LEU A 273 37.99 -14.24 20.04
CA LEU A 273 36.57 -14.58 19.90
C LEU A 273 35.79 -13.36 19.45
N SER A 274 34.81 -13.56 18.56
CA SER A 274 33.77 -12.60 18.26
C SER A 274 32.45 -13.31 18.14
N GLU A 275 31.42 -12.82 18.77
CA GLU A 275 30.09 -13.40 18.72
C GLU A 275 29.01 -12.33 18.78
N LEU A 276 27.88 -12.58 18.13
CA LEU A 276 26.68 -11.76 18.17
C LEU A 276 25.66 -12.44 19.09
N ILE A 277 25.17 -11.73 20.10
CA ILE A 277 24.14 -12.19 21.04
C ILE A 277 22.86 -11.42 20.84
#